data_385cb2c51d3e90b3ba092eb4f6efbf24
#
_entry.id   385cb2c51d3e90b3ba092eb4f6efbf24
#
_cell.length_a   1.000
_cell.length_b   1.000
_cell.length_c   1.000
_cell.angle_alpha   90.00
_cell.angle_beta   90.00
_cell.angle_gamma   90.00
#
_symmetry.space_group_name_H-M   'P 1'
#
loop_
_entity.id
_entity.type
_entity.pdbx_description
1 polymer ?
#
loop_
_entity_poly.entity_id
_entity_poly.type
_entity_poly.pdbx_seq_one_letter_code
_entity_poly.pdbx_strand_id
1 'polypeptide(L)'
;MSTTAVGLEEAVLDAAARLYVWALKDIPQDLRDALAAASERETSVTGIRVLETIRRNVEIADEQQNLVCQDTGIAVYYCRVGERFPLHPAGIYRALKAGTERATVEHPLRSNTVHTLTRENTGANVGYRVPIVHWDFVPGWDGLDVKCVPKGSGSENMSFLKMLVPADGVNGIKRFVLASIVEAGGKPCPPGIVGVGIGGSADYALHLAKEAIARPVGTRNPDPLVAQLEDELYGLLNETGIGPMGLGGEVTVLNCHVEHADTHMTLNPVAVNYQCWAARRASAHLGADGSTTFERDA
;
A
#
# COMPACT_ATOMS: atom_id res chain seq x y z
N MET A 1 -12.11 32.44 0.77
CA MET A 1 -11.49 31.54 -0.24
C MET A 1 -11.81 32.10 -1.61
N SER A 2 -10.84 32.12 -2.55
CA SER A 2 -11.15 32.50 -3.94
C SER A 2 -12.03 31.44 -4.59
N THR A 3 -12.81 31.80 -5.62
CA THR A 3 -13.65 30.86 -6.39
C THR A 3 -12.84 29.69 -6.93
N THR A 4 -11.59 29.92 -7.32
CA THR A 4 -10.64 28.90 -7.81
C THR A 4 -10.28 27.87 -6.73
N ALA A 5 -10.07 28.31 -5.47
CA ALA A 5 -9.73 27.41 -4.37
C ALA A 5 -10.90 26.47 -3.98
N VAL A 6 -12.14 26.94 -4.11
CA VAL A 6 -13.35 26.12 -3.86
C VAL A 6 -13.49 25.05 -4.95
N GLY A 7 -13.26 25.39 -6.21
CA GLY A 7 -13.29 24.43 -7.31
C GLY A 7 -12.21 23.35 -7.21
N LEU A 8 -11.00 23.72 -6.75
CA LEU A 8 -9.92 22.77 -6.53
C LEU A 8 -10.18 21.84 -5.33
N GLU A 9 -10.74 22.36 -4.23
CA GLU A 9 -11.09 21.53 -3.07
C GLU A 9 -12.15 20.48 -3.47
N GLU A 10 -13.13 20.85 -4.30
CA GLU A 10 -14.12 19.92 -4.84
C GLU A 10 -13.49 18.90 -5.79
N ALA A 11 -12.58 19.31 -6.68
CA ALA A 11 -11.86 18.38 -7.57
C ALA A 11 -11.04 17.33 -6.80
N VAL A 12 -10.37 17.74 -5.72
CA VAL A 12 -9.64 16.82 -4.84
C VAL A 12 -10.60 15.87 -4.11
N LEU A 13 -11.76 16.35 -3.66
CA LEU A 13 -12.80 15.54 -3.03
C LEU A 13 -13.33 14.47 -4.01
N ASP A 14 -13.67 14.87 -5.22
CA ASP A 14 -14.13 13.97 -6.28
C ASP A 14 -13.08 12.92 -6.63
N ALA A 15 -11.82 13.35 -6.76
CA ALA A 15 -10.71 12.44 -7.00
C ALA A 15 -10.56 11.44 -5.87
N ALA A 16 -10.59 11.87 -4.61
CA ALA A 16 -10.46 10.99 -3.45
C ALA A 16 -11.58 9.95 -3.38
N ALA A 17 -12.83 10.38 -3.60
CA ALA A 17 -13.97 9.46 -3.60
C ALA A 17 -13.84 8.40 -4.69
N ARG A 18 -13.46 8.82 -5.91
CA ARG A 18 -13.29 7.92 -7.04
C ARG A 18 -12.09 6.97 -6.82
N LEU A 19 -10.94 7.47 -6.36
CA LEU A 19 -9.75 6.67 -6.10
C LEU A 19 -10.00 5.59 -5.05
N TYR A 20 -10.71 5.93 -3.97
CA TYR A 20 -10.98 4.97 -2.90
C TYR A 20 -11.87 3.82 -3.40
N VAL A 21 -12.96 4.12 -4.11
CA VAL A 21 -13.83 3.10 -4.70
C VAL A 21 -13.11 2.28 -5.75
N TRP A 22 -12.34 2.95 -6.61
CA TRP A 22 -11.61 2.28 -7.68
C TRP A 22 -10.58 1.31 -7.15
N ALA A 23 -9.73 1.74 -6.21
CA ALA A 23 -8.77 0.86 -5.58
C ALA A 23 -9.40 -0.38 -4.91
N LEU A 24 -10.66 -0.29 -4.44
CA LEU A 24 -11.35 -1.40 -3.78
C LEU A 24 -12.01 -2.40 -4.76
N LYS A 25 -12.31 -1.97 -5.97
CA LYS A 25 -13.02 -2.78 -6.98
C LYS A 25 -12.11 -3.36 -8.04
N ASP A 26 -11.05 -2.66 -8.39
CA ASP A 26 -10.18 -2.98 -9.52
C ASP A 26 -8.72 -3.05 -9.04
N ILE A 27 -8.13 -4.22 -9.11
CA ILE A 27 -6.71 -4.37 -8.80
C ILE A 27 -5.86 -4.00 -10.02
N PRO A 28 -4.67 -3.39 -9.81
CA PRO A 28 -3.78 -2.96 -10.88
C PRO A 28 -3.33 -4.11 -11.79
N GLN A 29 -2.99 -3.78 -13.05
CA GLN A 29 -2.60 -4.78 -14.04
C GLN A 29 -1.33 -5.55 -13.66
N ASP A 30 -0.31 -4.84 -13.13
CA ASP A 30 0.93 -5.46 -12.66
C ASP A 30 0.69 -6.54 -11.58
N LEU A 31 -0.32 -6.35 -10.74
CA LEU A 31 -0.71 -7.35 -9.74
C LEU A 31 -1.42 -8.54 -10.38
N ARG A 32 -2.27 -8.30 -11.40
CA ARG A 32 -2.91 -9.38 -12.17
C ARG A 32 -1.87 -10.25 -12.86
N ASP A 33 -0.88 -9.62 -13.49
CA ASP A 33 0.22 -10.29 -14.17
C ASP A 33 1.09 -11.08 -13.18
N ALA A 34 1.36 -10.52 -12.00
CA ALA A 34 2.09 -11.21 -10.94
C ALA A 34 1.33 -12.43 -10.40
N LEU A 35 0.00 -12.34 -10.25
CA LEU A 35 -0.83 -13.48 -9.84
C LEU A 35 -0.89 -14.56 -10.92
N ALA A 36 -0.90 -14.19 -12.20
CA ALA A 36 -0.81 -15.12 -13.32
C ALA A 36 0.54 -15.86 -13.31
N ALA A 37 1.65 -15.14 -13.24
CA ALA A 37 2.99 -15.71 -13.14
C ALA A 37 3.18 -16.57 -11.88
N ALA A 38 2.56 -16.18 -10.76
CA ALA A 38 2.54 -16.98 -9.54
C ALA A 38 1.85 -18.34 -9.76
N SER A 39 0.73 -18.36 -10.50
CA SER A 39 0.00 -19.59 -10.80
C SER A 39 0.81 -20.56 -11.69
N GLU A 40 1.65 -20.03 -12.58
CA GLU A 40 2.52 -20.84 -13.44
C GLU A 40 3.72 -21.44 -12.67
N ARG A 41 4.19 -20.74 -11.64
CA ARG A 41 5.34 -21.14 -10.83
C ARG A 41 4.99 -22.08 -9.69
N GLU A 42 3.75 -22.04 -9.20
CA GLU A 42 3.32 -22.84 -8.04
C GLU A 42 3.23 -24.32 -8.41
N THR A 43 3.77 -25.20 -7.58
CA THR A 43 3.78 -26.64 -7.78
C THR A 43 2.91 -27.41 -6.79
N SER A 44 2.59 -26.81 -5.64
CA SER A 44 1.68 -27.39 -4.66
C SER A 44 0.25 -27.44 -5.18
N VAL A 45 -0.36 -28.60 -5.16
CA VAL A 45 -1.79 -28.78 -5.57
C VAL A 45 -2.72 -27.85 -4.80
N THR A 46 -2.47 -27.65 -3.51
CA THR A 46 -3.24 -26.73 -2.67
C THR A 46 -2.96 -25.29 -3.07
N GLY A 47 -1.69 -24.93 -3.26
CA GLY A 47 -1.28 -23.58 -3.70
C GLY A 47 -1.90 -23.20 -5.04
N ILE A 48 -1.88 -24.10 -6.03
CA ILE A 48 -2.50 -23.88 -7.35
C ILE A 48 -4.00 -23.58 -7.20
N ARG A 49 -4.73 -24.40 -6.44
CA ARG A 49 -6.18 -24.18 -6.22
C ARG A 49 -6.49 -22.87 -5.52
N VAL A 50 -5.65 -22.47 -4.58
CA VAL A 50 -5.77 -21.17 -3.90
C VAL A 50 -5.58 -20.02 -4.87
N LEU A 51 -4.53 -20.06 -5.69
CA LEU A 51 -4.26 -19.03 -6.70
C LEU A 51 -5.36 -18.95 -7.76
N GLU A 52 -5.87 -20.09 -8.23
CA GLU A 52 -7.03 -20.15 -9.12
C GLU A 52 -8.25 -19.47 -8.47
N THR A 53 -8.51 -19.75 -7.18
CA THR A 53 -9.61 -19.13 -6.44
C THR A 53 -9.44 -17.64 -6.31
N ILE A 54 -8.23 -17.14 -6.02
CA ILE A 54 -7.92 -15.72 -5.96
C ILE A 54 -8.18 -15.04 -7.31
N ARG A 55 -7.68 -15.63 -8.40
CA ARG A 55 -7.89 -15.09 -9.75
C ARG A 55 -9.37 -15.09 -10.12
N ARG A 56 -10.10 -16.16 -9.82
CA ARG A 56 -11.55 -16.23 -10.06
C ARG A 56 -12.32 -15.19 -9.23
N ASN A 57 -11.88 -14.92 -8.00
CA ASN A 57 -12.46 -13.83 -7.19
C ASN A 57 -12.27 -12.46 -7.86
N VAL A 58 -11.10 -12.20 -8.43
CA VAL A 58 -10.83 -10.95 -9.17
C VAL A 58 -11.75 -10.85 -10.40
N GLU A 59 -11.87 -11.92 -11.20
CA GLU A 59 -12.76 -11.95 -12.37
C GLU A 59 -14.22 -11.67 -11.98
N ILE A 60 -14.72 -12.29 -10.91
CA ILE A 60 -16.09 -12.06 -10.41
C ILE A 60 -16.27 -10.62 -9.95
N ALA A 61 -15.26 -10.04 -9.27
CA ALA A 61 -15.31 -8.66 -8.85
C ALA A 61 -15.42 -7.71 -10.07
N ASP A 62 -14.68 -7.98 -11.13
CA ASP A 62 -14.74 -7.23 -12.39
C ASP A 62 -16.10 -7.39 -13.09
N GLU A 63 -16.57 -8.63 -13.28
CA GLU A 63 -17.84 -8.93 -13.94
C GLU A 63 -19.04 -8.28 -13.23
N GLN A 64 -19.03 -8.30 -11.90
CA GLN A 64 -20.14 -7.82 -11.08
C GLN A 64 -19.94 -6.40 -10.54
N GLN A 65 -18.81 -5.75 -10.85
CA GLN A 65 -18.43 -4.45 -10.30
C GLN A 65 -18.46 -4.42 -8.76
N ASN A 66 -18.08 -5.54 -8.14
CA ASN A 66 -18.04 -5.74 -6.70
C ASN A 66 -16.65 -5.44 -6.11
N LEU A 67 -16.59 -5.38 -4.79
CA LEU A 67 -15.34 -5.27 -4.05
C LEU A 67 -14.52 -6.55 -4.20
N VAL A 68 -13.21 -6.41 -4.42
CA VAL A 68 -12.26 -7.53 -4.46
C VAL A 68 -12.17 -8.22 -3.09
N CYS A 69 -12.32 -7.45 -2.01
CA CYS A 69 -12.31 -7.94 -0.64
C CYS A 69 -13.28 -7.12 0.23
N GLN A 70 -13.97 -7.77 1.15
CA GLN A 70 -14.88 -7.12 2.10
C GLN A 70 -14.16 -6.19 3.10
N ASP A 71 -12.86 -6.39 3.37
CA ASP A 71 -12.06 -5.47 4.16
C ASP A 71 -11.71 -4.26 3.30
N THR A 72 -12.42 -3.15 3.48
CA THR A 72 -12.18 -1.89 2.78
C THR A 72 -10.93 -1.16 3.29
N GLY A 73 -10.35 -1.65 4.37
CA GLY A 73 -9.10 -1.13 4.93
C GLY A 73 -9.22 0.28 5.52
N ILE A 74 -8.09 0.79 5.99
CA ILE A 74 -7.91 2.20 6.31
C ILE A 74 -7.44 2.90 5.04
N ALA A 75 -8.08 4.02 4.68
CA ALA A 75 -7.63 4.84 3.57
C ALA A 75 -6.28 5.50 3.92
N VAL A 76 -5.25 5.19 3.14
CA VAL A 76 -3.94 5.81 3.21
C VAL A 76 -3.69 6.54 1.89
N TYR A 77 -3.35 7.81 1.97
CA TYR A 77 -3.03 8.63 0.81
C TYR A 77 -1.56 9.02 0.83
N TYR A 78 -0.90 8.94 -0.31
CA TYR A 78 0.40 9.53 -0.58
C TYR A 78 0.18 10.71 -1.51
N CYS A 79 0.51 11.91 -1.03
CA CYS A 79 0.29 13.16 -1.74
C CYS A 79 1.63 13.82 -2.06
N ARG A 80 1.95 13.99 -3.34
CA ARG A 80 3.03 14.85 -3.80
C ARG A 80 2.43 16.20 -4.17
N VAL A 81 2.79 17.22 -3.42
CA VAL A 81 2.20 18.55 -3.54
C VAL A 81 3.23 19.52 -4.09
N GLY A 82 2.94 20.10 -5.23
CA GLY A 82 3.77 21.13 -5.83
C GLY A 82 3.78 22.42 -4.99
N GLU A 83 4.96 23.02 -4.86
CA GLU A 83 5.14 24.31 -4.15
C GLU A 83 4.16 25.39 -4.62
N ARG A 84 3.80 25.36 -5.92
CA ARG A 84 2.89 26.35 -6.53
C ARG A 84 1.46 25.83 -6.70
N PHE A 85 1.14 24.66 -6.18
CA PHE A 85 -0.24 24.16 -6.23
C PHE A 85 -1.15 25.07 -5.41
N PRO A 86 -2.25 25.63 -5.98
CA PRO A 86 -2.96 26.75 -5.37
C PRO A 86 -3.94 26.36 -4.26
N LEU A 87 -3.86 25.12 -3.73
CA LEU A 87 -4.64 24.68 -2.58
C LEU A 87 -3.73 24.33 -1.40
N HIS A 88 -4.00 24.95 -0.26
CA HIS A 88 -3.25 24.69 0.97
C HIS A 88 -3.39 23.24 1.44
N PRO A 89 -2.35 22.56 1.97
CA PRO A 89 -2.42 21.17 2.43
C PRO A 89 -3.57 20.85 3.38
N ALA A 90 -3.97 21.79 4.24
CA ALA A 90 -5.16 21.62 5.08
C ALA A 90 -6.48 21.53 4.28
N GLY A 91 -6.56 22.21 3.14
CA GLY A 91 -7.68 22.07 2.18
C GLY A 91 -7.66 20.72 1.51
N ILE A 92 -6.50 20.27 1.05
CA ILE A 92 -6.31 18.94 0.49
C ILE A 92 -6.75 17.87 1.50
N TYR A 93 -6.30 17.97 2.76
CA TYR A 93 -6.68 17.01 3.80
C TYR A 93 -8.19 16.96 4.03
N ARG A 94 -8.87 18.12 4.11
CA ARG A 94 -10.33 18.16 4.26
C ARG A 94 -11.04 17.49 3.09
N ALA A 95 -10.59 17.77 1.86
CA ALA A 95 -11.13 17.19 0.64
C ALA A 95 -10.95 15.67 0.58
N LEU A 96 -9.75 15.16 0.89
CA LEU A 96 -9.47 13.72 0.97
C LEU A 96 -10.36 13.03 2.00
N LYS A 97 -10.55 13.65 3.17
CA LYS A 97 -11.43 13.12 4.23
C LYS A 97 -12.88 13.09 3.78
N ALA A 98 -13.41 14.19 3.22
CA ALA A 98 -14.77 14.28 2.74
C ALA A 98 -15.03 13.33 1.56
N GLY A 99 -14.07 13.17 0.64
CA GLY A 99 -14.15 12.22 -0.46
C GLY A 99 -14.19 10.76 0.00
N THR A 100 -13.36 10.41 0.98
CA THR A 100 -13.39 9.06 1.59
C THR A 100 -14.71 8.77 2.29
N GLU A 101 -15.26 9.76 3.02
CA GLU A 101 -16.56 9.65 3.67
C GLU A 101 -17.68 9.46 2.65
N ARG A 102 -17.73 10.33 1.62
CA ARG A 102 -18.69 10.25 0.53
C ARG A 102 -18.65 8.88 -0.16
N ALA A 103 -17.47 8.40 -0.52
CA ALA A 103 -17.30 7.09 -1.13
C ALA A 103 -17.86 5.95 -0.25
N THR A 104 -17.67 6.04 1.06
CA THR A 104 -18.18 5.02 1.99
C THR A 104 -19.70 5.02 2.10
N VAL A 105 -20.32 6.21 2.05
CA VAL A 105 -21.78 6.36 2.20
C VAL A 105 -22.52 6.05 0.89
N GLU A 106 -21.98 6.48 -0.26
CA GLU A 106 -22.61 6.32 -1.57
C GLU A 106 -22.43 4.91 -2.17
N HIS A 107 -21.45 4.16 -1.71
CA HIS A 107 -21.19 2.79 -2.15
C HIS A 107 -21.36 1.81 -0.99
N PRO A 108 -21.67 0.52 -1.24
CA PRO A 108 -21.83 -0.48 -0.19
C PRO A 108 -20.48 -0.88 0.43
N LEU A 109 -19.73 0.12 0.91
CA LEU A 109 -18.44 -0.09 1.56
C LEU A 109 -18.64 -0.38 3.04
N ARG A 110 -17.94 -1.42 3.53
CA ARG A 110 -17.92 -1.70 4.96
C ARG A 110 -17.18 -0.58 5.70
N SER A 111 -17.81 0.02 6.72
CA SER A 111 -17.12 0.94 7.62
C SER A 111 -16.23 0.16 8.59
N ASN A 112 -14.90 0.38 8.51
CA ASN A 112 -13.90 -0.30 9.36
C ASN A 112 -13.27 0.62 10.40
N THR A 113 -13.52 1.94 10.33
CA THR A 113 -12.92 2.90 11.26
C THR A 113 -13.71 2.94 12.56
N VAL A 114 -13.01 2.76 13.68
CA VAL A 114 -13.58 2.74 15.03
C VAL A 114 -12.78 3.65 15.97
N HIS A 115 -13.42 4.15 17.01
CA HIS A 115 -12.71 4.83 18.09
C HIS A 115 -11.78 3.84 18.82
N THR A 116 -10.53 4.20 19.02
CA THR A 116 -9.47 3.28 19.47
C THR A 116 -9.79 2.60 20.79
N LEU A 117 -10.36 3.31 21.77
CA LEU A 117 -10.63 2.80 23.11
C LEU A 117 -12.05 2.24 23.25
N THR A 118 -13.08 2.98 22.80
CA THR A 118 -14.47 2.57 22.94
C THR A 118 -14.92 1.54 21.91
N ARG A 119 -14.20 1.41 20.82
CA ARG A 119 -14.51 0.57 19.65
C ARG A 119 -15.80 0.97 18.93
N GLU A 120 -16.34 2.12 19.26
CA GLU A 120 -17.50 2.69 18.55
C GLU A 120 -17.15 2.95 17.07
N ASN A 121 -17.99 2.43 16.17
CA ASN A 121 -17.80 2.58 14.74
C ASN A 121 -18.27 3.96 14.27
N THR A 122 -17.49 4.61 13.45
CA THR A 122 -17.79 5.96 12.92
C THR A 122 -18.91 5.98 11.89
N GLY A 123 -19.31 4.81 11.35
CA GLY A 123 -20.28 4.70 10.25
C GLY A 123 -19.69 5.02 8.88
N ALA A 124 -18.44 5.50 8.82
CA ALA A 124 -17.69 5.81 7.63
C ALA A 124 -16.23 5.34 7.78
N ASN A 125 -15.42 5.40 6.72
CA ASN A 125 -13.99 5.08 6.79
C ASN A 125 -13.13 6.31 7.09
N VAL A 126 -13.68 7.25 7.87
CA VAL A 126 -13.00 8.44 8.37
C VAL A 126 -13.20 8.58 9.88
N GLY A 127 -12.30 9.32 10.53
CA GLY A 127 -12.35 9.52 11.97
C GLY A 127 -11.35 10.56 12.45
N TYR A 128 -10.97 10.51 13.72
CA TYR A 128 -9.91 11.36 14.26
C TYR A 128 -8.57 10.92 13.66
N ARG A 129 -7.93 11.81 12.90
CA ARG A 129 -6.66 11.58 12.14
C ARG A 129 -6.73 10.42 11.11
N VAL A 130 -7.92 10.08 10.63
CA VAL A 130 -8.15 9.14 9.54
C VAL A 130 -9.02 9.85 8.51
N PRO A 131 -8.65 9.83 7.20
CA PRO A 131 -7.60 9.04 6.54
C PRO A 131 -6.18 9.44 6.97
N ILE A 132 -5.24 8.50 6.76
CA ILE A 132 -3.81 8.77 6.94
C ILE A 132 -3.29 9.41 5.66
N VAL A 133 -2.54 10.51 5.77
CA VAL A 133 -1.96 11.19 4.61
C VAL A 133 -0.47 11.37 4.82
N HIS A 134 0.30 10.86 3.87
CA HIS A 134 1.73 11.08 3.75
C HIS A 134 1.98 12.18 2.74
N TRP A 135 2.88 13.11 3.07
CA TRP A 135 3.13 14.32 2.30
C TRP A 135 4.56 14.33 1.76
N ASP A 136 4.68 14.63 0.48
CA ASP A 136 5.92 15.00 -0.19
C ASP A 136 5.72 16.35 -0.88
N PHE A 137 6.64 17.30 -0.69
CA PHE A 137 6.54 18.64 -1.24
C PHE A 137 7.58 18.84 -2.33
N VAL A 138 7.12 19.14 -3.55
CA VAL A 138 7.94 19.21 -4.76
C VAL A 138 8.21 20.66 -5.13
N PRO A 139 9.46 21.14 -5.02
CA PRO A 139 9.82 22.51 -5.38
C PRO A 139 9.55 22.81 -6.85
N GLY A 140 9.09 24.03 -7.13
CA GLY A 140 8.93 24.54 -8.49
C GLY A 140 7.84 23.90 -9.35
N TRP A 141 7.04 22.99 -8.78
CA TRP A 141 5.94 22.30 -9.45
C TRP A 141 4.59 22.91 -9.03
N ASP A 142 3.54 22.71 -9.85
CA ASP A 142 2.20 23.28 -9.66
C ASP A 142 1.07 22.24 -9.70
N GLY A 143 1.42 20.94 -9.66
CA GLY A 143 0.48 19.83 -9.63
C GLY A 143 0.29 19.23 -8.24
N LEU A 144 -0.66 18.31 -8.16
CA LEU A 144 -0.90 17.44 -7.02
C LEU A 144 -1.08 16.00 -7.50
N ASP A 145 -0.18 15.11 -7.12
CA ASP A 145 -0.39 13.67 -7.29
C ASP A 145 -1.00 13.09 -6.01
N VAL A 146 -2.02 12.28 -6.18
CA VAL A 146 -2.69 11.56 -5.08
C VAL A 146 -2.73 10.09 -5.39
N LYS A 147 -2.07 9.27 -4.57
CA LYS A 147 -2.17 7.81 -4.61
C LYS A 147 -2.95 7.34 -3.38
N CYS A 148 -4.02 6.59 -3.60
CA CYS A 148 -4.81 5.94 -2.56
C CYS A 148 -4.42 4.47 -2.43
N VAL A 149 -4.05 4.05 -1.23
CA VAL A 149 -3.67 2.67 -0.89
C VAL A 149 -4.53 2.22 0.30
N PRO A 150 -5.70 1.62 0.07
CA PRO A 150 -6.53 1.08 1.14
C PRO A 150 -5.81 -0.08 1.83
N LYS A 151 -5.47 0.09 3.11
CA LYS A 151 -4.65 -0.87 3.87
C LYS A 151 -5.52 -1.77 4.74
N GLY A 152 -5.64 -3.03 4.36
CA GLY A 152 -6.42 -4.04 5.09
C GLY A 152 -5.80 -4.41 6.44
N SER A 153 -6.65 -4.74 7.42
CA SER A 153 -6.25 -4.97 8.81
C SER A 153 -5.36 -6.21 8.99
N GLY A 154 -5.66 -7.31 8.32
CA GLY A 154 -4.87 -8.54 8.43
C GLY A 154 -3.40 -8.33 8.07
N SER A 155 -3.16 -7.60 7.00
CA SER A 155 -1.81 -7.26 6.55
C SER A 155 -1.19 -6.10 7.33
N GLU A 156 -1.98 -5.14 7.84
CA GLU A 156 -1.46 -4.06 8.69
C GLU A 156 -0.98 -4.58 10.04
N ASN A 157 -1.64 -5.59 10.60
CA ASN A 157 -1.20 -6.24 11.83
C ASN A 157 0.16 -6.94 11.69
N MET A 158 0.62 -7.18 10.46
CA MET A 158 1.92 -7.77 10.15
C MET A 158 2.93 -6.66 9.81
N SER A 159 3.07 -5.70 10.71
CA SER A 159 4.05 -4.63 10.70
C SER A 159 5.08 -4.88 11.80
N PHE A 160 6.35 -4.87 11.43
CA PHE A 160 7.45 -5.16 12.34
C PHE A 160 8.49 -4.05 12.29
N LEU A 161 9.09 -3.77 13.45
CA LEU A 161 10.19 -2.81 13.57
C LEU A 161 11.27 -3.40 14.47
N LYS A 162 12.51 -3.28 14.08
CA LYS A 162 13.66 -3.60 14.90
C LYS A 162 14.76 -2.56 14.76
N MET A 163 15.29 -2.14 15.88
CA MET A 163 16.51 -1.33 15.92
C MET A 163 17.70 -2.31 15.88
N LEU A 164 18.23 -2.52 14.69
CA LEU A 164 19.49 -3.25 14.52
C LEU A 164 20.68 -2.35 14.88
N VAL A 165 21.84 -2.97 15.11
CA VAL A 165 23.08 -2.23 15.22
C VAL A 165 23.86 -2.27 13.90
N PRO A 166 24.74 -1.30 13.60
CA PRO A 166 25.50 -1.29 12.34
C PRO A 166 26.30 -2.57 12.10
N ALA A 167 26.79 -3.22 13.16
CA ALA A 167 27.52 -4.49 13.06
C ALA A 167 26.68 -5.69 12.56
N ASP A 168 25.35 -5.60 12.64
CA ASP A 168 24.47 -6.64 12.09
C ASP A 168 24.51 -6.68 10.56
N GLY A 169 24.81 -5.54 9.93
CA GLY A 169 24.96 -5.38 8.48
C GLY A 169 23.76 -5.90 7.67
N VAL A 170 23.97 -6.11 6.39
CA VAL A 170 22.94 -6.62 5.46
C VAL A 170 22.41 -7.99 5.89
N ASN A 171 23.25 -8.85 6.44
CA ASN A 171 22.81 -10.16 6.94
C ASN A 171 21.85 -10.05 8.12
N GLY A 172 22.03 -9.06 8.99
CA GLY A 172 21.07 -8.76 10.07
C GLY A 172 19.72 -8.31 9.53
N ILE A 173 19.72 -7.46 8.50
CA ILE A 173 18.50 -7.03 7.80
C ILE A 173 17.76 -8.23 7.23
N LYS A 174 18.44 -9.09 6.45
CA LYS A 174 17.83 -10.29 5.85
C LYS A 174 17.23 -11.23 6.90
N ARG A 175 17.98 -11.50 7.97
CA ARG A 175 17.48 -12.35 9.08
C ARG A 175 16.22 -11.76 9.73
N PHE A 176 16.19 -10.45 9.94
CA PHE A 176 15.03 -9.80 10.54
C PHE A 176 13.81 -9.84 9.62
N VAL A 177 13.98 -9.52 8.33
CA VAL A 177 12.89 -9.59 7.34
C VAL A 177 12.36 -11.01 7.24
N LEU A 178 13.22 -12.01 7.09
CA LEU A 178 12.83 -13.42 7.04
C LEU A 178 12.06 -13.86 8.29
N ALA A 179 12.56 -13.53 9.47
CA ALA A 179 11.89 -13.84 10.74
C ALA A 179 10.52 -13.19 10.84
N SER A 180 10.37 -11.95 10.37
CA SER A 180 9.09 -11.23 10.35
C SER A 180 8.06 -11.92 9.46
N ILE A 181 8.47 -12.40 8.29
CA ILE A 181 7.56 -13.10 7.37
C ILE A 181 7.19 -14.50 7.88
N VAL A 182 8.12 -15.21 8.51
CA VAL A 182 7.82 -16.49 9.17
C VAL A 182 6.83 -16.29 10.33
N GLU A 183 6.99 -15.24 11.13
CA GLU A 183 6.04 -14.88 12.21
C GLU A 183 4.66 -14.49 11.66
N ALA A 184 4.63 -13.75 10.54
CA ALA A 184 3.39 -13.38 9.87
C ALA A 184 2.63 -14.60 9.35
N GLY A 185 3.33 -15.56 8.76
CA GLY A 185 2.74 -16.79 8.21
C GLY A 185 1.59 -16.51 7.25
N GLY A 186 0.48 -17.19 7.41
CA GLY A 186 -0.74 -17.00 6.59
C GLY A 186 -1.62 -15.80 6.96
N LYS A 187 -1.35 -15.13 8.08
CA LYS A 187 -2.22 -14.05 8.60
C LYS A 187 -2.42 -12.87 7.65
N PRO A 188 -1.42 -12.43 6.84
CA PRO A 188 -1.58 -11.31 5.91
C PRO A 188 -2.22 -11.71 4.57
N CYS A 189 -2.75 -12.91 4.44
CA CYS A 189 -3.30 -13.45 3.18
C CYS A 189 -2.27 -13.45 2.03
N PRO A 190 -1.18 -14.24 2.11
CA PRO A 190 -0.24 -14.40 1.01
C PRO A 190 -0.87 -15.08 -0.25
N PRO A 191 -0.27 -14.93 -1.44
CA PRO A 191 0.99 -14.24 -1.71
C PRO A 191 0.78 -12.74 -1.78
N GLY A 192 1.69 -11.96 -1.22
CA GLY A 192 1.55 -10.51 -1.17
C GLY A 192 2.83 -9.76 -1.53
N ILE A 193 2.87 -8.48 -1.23
CA ILE A 193 4.03 -7.62 -1.43
C ILE A 193 4.64 -7.32 -0.06
N VAL A 194 5.93 -7.54 0.08
CA VAL A 194 6.68 -7.16 1.28
C VAL A 194 7.39 -5.85 1.04
N GLY A 195 7.13 -4.87 1.89
CA GLY A 195 7.85 -3.62 1.93
C GLY A 195 8.83 -3.59 3.10
N VAL A 196 10.05 -3.23 2.81
CA VAL A 196 11.12 -3.08 3.79
C VAL A 196 11.57 -1.64 3.81
N GLY A 197 11.60 -1.02 4.98
CA GLY A 197 12.12 0.32 5.18
C GLY A 197 13.41 0.26 6.02
N ILE A 198 14.45 0.92 5.56
CA ILE A 198 15.78 0.86 6.20
C ILE A 198 16.29 2.29 6.43
N GLY A 199 16.78 2.56 7.62
CA GLY A 199 17.40 3.84 7.95
C GLY A 199 16.43 4.92 8.44
N GLY A 200 16.86 6.18 8.42
CA GLY A 200 16.16 7.30 9.05
C GLY A 200 16.06 7.12 10.57
N SER A 201 14.87 7.35 11.10
CA SER A 201 14.46 7.06 12.47
C SER A 201 13.49 5.87 12.51
N ALA A 202 13.13 5.38 13.69
CA ALA A 202 12.24 4.23 13.85
C ALA A 202 10.88 4.39 13.16
N ASP A 203 10.27 5.56 13.32
CA ASP A 203 9.01 5.93 12.69
C ASP A 203 9.15 6.09 11.17
N TYR A 204 10.29 6.64 10.72
CA TYR A 204 10.55 6.83 9.30
C TYR A 204 10.84 5.51 8.59
N ALA A 205 11.51 4.56 9.23
CA ALA A 205 11.66 3.20 8.68
C ALA A 205 10.29 2.51 8.45
N LEU A 206 9.32 2.68 9.38
CA LEU A 206 7.95 2.19 9.17
C LEU A 206 7.24 2.92 8.02
N HIS A 207 7.45 4.22 7.87
CA HIS A 207 6.94 4.99 6.74
C HIS A 207 7.50 4.46 5.42
N LEU A 208 8.81 4.27 5.32
CA LEU A 208 9.49 3.73 4.14
C LEU A 208 8.98 2.32 3.77
N ALA A 209 8.77 1.45 4.76
CA ALA A 209 8.22 0.12 4.50
C ALA A 209 6.80 0.19 3.90
N LYS A 210 5.98 1.17 4.32
CA LYS A 210 4.65 1.41 3.74
C LYS A 210 4.70 2.06 2.37
N GLU A 211 5.68 2.90 2.11
CA GLU A 211 5.92 3.46 0.78
C GLU A 211 6.34 2.35 -0.20
N ALA A 212 7.23 1.46 0.24
CA ALA A 212 7.69 0.32 -0.54
C ALA A 212 6.54 -0.57 -1.03
N ILE A 213 5.55 -0.90 -0.19
CA ILE A 213 4.38 -1.71 -0.63
C ILE A 213 3.45 -1.00 -1.62
N ALA A 214 3.57 0.32 -1.76
CA ALA A 214 2.77 1.12 -2.69
C ALA A 214 3.41 1.23 -4.09
N ARG A 215 4.59 0.66 -4.29
CA ARG A 215 5.25 0.59 -5.60
C ARG A 215 4.60 -0.48 -6.49
N PRO A 216 4.59 -0.29 -7.82
CA PRO A 216 4.14 -1.30 -8.77
C PRO A 216 4.97 -2.59 -8.66
N VAL A 217 4.31 -3.73 -8.80
CA VAL A 217 4.98 -5.05 -8.83
C VAL A 217 5.90 -5.12 -10.04
N GLY A 218 7.09 -5.69 -9.86
CA GLY A 218 8.09 -5.79 -10.91
C GLY A 218 9.00 -4.58 -11.06
N THR A 219 8.71 -3.46 -10.35
CA THR A 219 9.66 -2.33 -10.29
C THR A 219 10.83 -2.65 -9.36
N ARG A 220 11.96 -1.99 -9.62
CA ARG A 220 13.19 -2.12 -8.85
C ARG A 220 13.59 -0.79 -8.27
N ASN A 221 14.29 -0.83 -7.15
CA ASN A 221 14.90 0.38 -6.60
C ASN A 221 15.96 0.92 -7.59
N PRO A 222 16.04 2.24 -7.80
CA PRO A 222 17.05 2.82 -8.69
C PRO A 222 18.49 2.66 -8.18
N ASP A 223 18.69 2.49 -6.87
CA ASP A 223 19.99 2.14 -6.30
C ASP A 223 20.30 0.65 -6.54
N PRO A 224 21.37 0.30 -7.27
CA PRO A 224 21.66 -1.07 -7.61
C PRO A 224 21.99 -1.97 -6.39
N LEU A 225 22.49 -1.41 -5.29
CA LEU A 225 22.72 -2.17 -4.05
C LEU A 225 21.39 -2.53 -3.38
N VAL A 226 20.46 -1.63 -3.39
CA VAL A 226 19.12 -1.85 -2.85
C VAL A 226 18.32 -2.81 -3.75
N ALA A 227 18.42 -2.65 -5.06
CA ALA A 227 17.80 -3.57 -6.03
C ALA A 227 18.31 -5.00 -5.87
N GLN A 228 19.63 -5.18 -5.63
CA GLN A 228 20.19 -6.49 -5.32
C GLN A 228 19.58 -7.07 -4.03
N LEU A 229 19.41 -6.24 -3.00
CA LEU A 229 18.78 -6.68 -1.74
C LEU A 229 17.33 -7.08 -1.94
N GLU A 230 16.57 -6.37 -2.80
CA GLU A 230 15.20 -6.73 -3.18
C GLU A 230 15.14 -8.14 -3.77
N ASP A 231 16.06 -8.47 -4.71
CA ASP A 231 16.13 -9.79 -5.33
C ASP A 231 16.46 -10.90 -4.35
N GLU A 232 17.46 -10.66 -3.53
CA GLU A 232 17.90 -11.65 -2.54
C GLU A 232 16.78 -11.91 -1.51
N LEU A 233 16.09 -10.87 -1.04
CA LEU A 233 14.95 -11.01 -0.15
C LEU A 233 13.79 -11.74 -0.83
N TYR A 234 13.46 -11.38 -2.06
CA TYR A 234 12.40 -12.04 -2.82
C TYR A 234 12.63 -13.56 -2.94
N GLY A 235 13.85 -13.97 -3.25
CA GLY A 235 14.24 -15.39 -3.27
C GLY A 235 14.05 -16.07 -1.91
N LEU A 236 14.68 -15.51 -0.87
CA LEU A 236 14.65 -16.06 0.49
C LEU A 236 13.20 -16.16 1.05
N LEU A 237 12.35 -15.19 0.76
CA LEU A 237 10.98 -15.20 1.27
C LEU A 237 10.11 -16.27 0.60
N ASN A 238 10.34 -16.57 -0.67
CA ASN A 238 9.65 -17.67 -1.35
C ASN A 238 10.18 -19.05 -0.94
N GLU A 239 11.44 -19.18 -0.50
CA GLU A 239 11.99 -20.42 0.07
C GLU A 239 11.37 -20.81 1.42
N THR A 240 10.58 -19.93 2.04
CA THR A 240 9.91 -20.23 3.34
C THR A 240 8.88 -21.33 3.24
N GLY A 241 8.33 -21.59 2.07
CA GLY A 241 7.27 -22.59 1.87
C GLY A 241 5.94 -22.26 2.54
N ILE A 242 5.74 -21.02 3.02
CA ILE A 242 4.45 -20.58 3.62
C ILE A 242 3.33 -20.72 2.59
N GLY A 243 3.57 -20.28 1.36
CA GLY A 243 2.70 -20.47 0.22
C GLY A 243 1.39 -19.69 0.25
N PRO A 244 0.55 -19.86 -0.79
CA PRO A 244 -0.71 -19.16 -0.91
C PRO A 244 -1.63 -19.40 0.29
N MET A 245 -2.16 -18.31 0.88
CA MET A 245 -2.96 -18.27 2.11
C MET A 245 -2.32 -18.97 3.33
N GLY A 246 -0.99 -19.21 3.31
CA GLY A 246 -0.29 -19.92 4.37
C GLY A 246 -0.57 -21.43 4.40
N LEU A 247 -1.04 -21.99 3.30
CA LEU A 247 -1.41 -23.41 3.19
C LEU A 247 -0.30 -24.29 2.58
N GLY A 248 0.90 -23.76 2.50
CA GLY A 248 2.04 -24.41 1.87
C GLY A 248 2.11 -24.16 0.37
N GLY A 249 3.31 -24.14 -0.16
CA GLY A 249 3.59 -23.91 -1.57
C GLY A 249 4.82 -23.05 -1.77
N GLU A 250 5.15 -22.76 -3.02
CA GLU A 250 6.38 -22.06 -3.39
C GLU A 250 6.20 -20.53 -3.47
N VAL A 251 4.96 -20.05 -3.61
CA VAL A 251 4.68 -18.62 -3.80
C VAL A 251 4.16 -17.99 -2.51
N THR A 252 5.08 -17.49 -1.69
CA THR A 252 4.77 -16.75 -0.46
C THR A 252 4.61 -15.24 -0.72
N VAL A 253 5.45 -14.70 -1.61
CA VAL A 253 5.43 -13.27 -1.97
C VAL A 253 5.44 -13.09 -3.49
N LEU A 254 4.69 -12.07 -3.95
CA LEU A 254 4.68 -11.63 -5.34
C LEU A 254 5.86 -10.70 -5.64
N ASN A 255 6.23 -9.88 -4.66
CA ASN A 255 7.41 -9.02 -4.74
C ASN A 255 7.92 -8.64 -3.35
N CYS A 256 9.18 -8.18 -3.29
CA CYS A 256 9.78 -7.54 -2.12
C CYS A 256 10.40 -6.22 -2.57
N HIS A 257 9.93 -5.11 -2.01
CA HIS A 257 10.46 -3.78 -2.29
C HIS A 257 11.18 -3.23 -1.07
N VAL A 258 12.26 -2.50 -1.29
CA VAL A 258 13.05 -1.85 -0.24
C VAL A 258 13.13 -0.36 -0.51
N GLU A 259 12.77 0.45 0.47
CA GLU A 259 13.04 1.89 0.51
C GLU A 259 14.03 2.19 1.63
N HIS A 260 14.86 3.19 1.43
CA HIS A 260 15.90 3.51 2.40
C HIS A 260 16.11 5.02 2.55
N ALA A 261 16.68 5.40 3.68
CA ALA A 261 17.16 6.75 3.95
C ALA A 261 18.50 6.67 4.71
N ASP A 262 19.29 7.73 4.59
CA ASP A 262 20.47 7.89 5.45
C ASP A 262 20.07 7.89 6.93
N THR A 263 20.94 7.41 7.79
CA THR A 263 20.67 7.26 9.22
C THR A 263 21.86 7.70 10.07
N HIS A 264 21.65 7.83 11.36
CA HIS A 264 22.71 8.13 12.30
C HIS A 264 23.73 6.99 12.36
N MET A 265 25.02 7.30 12.46
CA MET A 265 26.13 6.34 12.40
C MET A 265 26.05 5.15 13.38
N THR A 266 25.25 5.26 14.44
CA THR A 266 25.05 4.19 15.44
C THR A 266 23.70 3.50 15.35
N LEU A 267 22.86 3.90 14.40
CA LEU A 267 21.52 3.35 14.22
C LEU A 267 21.46 2.47 12.95
N ASN A 268 20.57 1.49 12.98
CA ASN A 268 20.18 0.73 11.80
C ASN A 268 18.74 0.25 11.98
N PRO A 269 17.73 1.17 11.98
CA PRO A 269 16.35 0.80 12.08
C PRO A 269 15.92 0.07 10.81
N VAL A 270 15.20 -1.03 10.97
CA VAL A 270 14.62 -1.81 9.87
C VAL A 270 13.16 -2.10 10.20
N ALA A 271 12.29 -1.79 9.28
CA ALA A 271 10.87 -2.07 9.37
C ALA A 271 10.40 -2.98 8.23
N VAL A 272 9.37 -3.76 8.50
CA VAL A 272 8.69 -4.60 7.51
C VAL A 272 7.20 -4.31 7.57
N ASN A 273 6.57 -4.08 6.42
CA ASN A 273 5.13 -4.06 6.27
C ASN A 273 4.72 -5.05 5.18
N TYR A 274 3.65 -5.78 5.43
CA TYR A 274 3.12 -6.74 4.47
C TYR A 274 1.86 -6.18 3.81
N GLN A 275 1.73 -6.34 2.49
CA GLN A 275 0.49 -6.08 1.75
C GLN A 275 -0.04 -7.40 1.22
N CYS A 276 -1.33 -7.69 1.46
CA CYS A 276 -1.95 -8.95 1.05
C CYS A 276 -2.03 -9.11 -0.48
N TRP A 277 -2.49 -10.26 -0.96
CA TRP A 277 -2.67 -10.53 -2.38
C TRP A 277 -3.55 -9.50 -3.10
N ALA A 278 -4.50 -8.88 -2.40
CA ALA A 278 -5.30 -7.78 -2.91
C ALA A 278 -4.56 -6.44 -2.68
N ALA A 279 -3.40 -6.27 -3.29
CA ALA A 279 -2.56 -5.07 -3.18
C ALA A 279 -3.17 -3.91 -3.97
N ARG A 280 -4.19 -3.31 -3.37
CA ARG A 280 -5.04 -2.27 -3.94
C ARG A 280 -4.34 -0.92 -3.95
N ARG A 281 -4.37 -0.24 -5.10
CA ARG A 281 -3.93 1.15 -5.23
C ARG A 281 -4.59 1.80 -6.44
N ALA A 282 -4.76 3.10 -6.40
CA ALA A 282 -5.21 3.92 -7.51
C ALA A 282 -4.60 5.32 -7.39
N SER A 283 -4.26 5.93 -8.51
CA SER A 283 -3.59 7.23 -8.56
C SER A 283 -4.33 8.23 -9.44
N ALA A 284 -4.18 9.51 -9.11
CA ALA A 284 -4.64 10.62 -9.92
C ALA A 284 -3.65 11.78 -9.86
N HIS A 285 -3.56 12.49 -10.97
CA HIS A 285 -2.89 13.78 -11.08
C HIS A 285 -3.93 14.90 -11.19
N LEU A 286 -3.75 15.97 -10.42
CA LEU A 286 -4.56 17.18 -10.47
C LEU A 286 -3.70 18.37 -10.86
N GLY A 287 -4.11 19.07 -11.91
CA GLY A 287 -3.50 20.33 -12.33
C GLY A 287 -3.97 21.52 -11.49
N ALA A 288 -3.19 22.60 -11.52
CA ALA A 288 -3.56 23.86 -10.87
C ALA A 288 -4.88 24.48 -11.40
N ASP A 289 -5.31 24.09 -12.58
CA ASP A 289 -6.57 24.47 -13.22
C ASP A 289 -7.79 23.63 -12.78
N GLY A 290 -7.56 22.60 -11.95
CA GLY A 290 -8.59 21.65 -11.51
C GLY A 290 -8.80 20.47 -12.46
N SER A 291 -8.03 20.38 -13.55
CA SER A 291 -8.03 19.17 -14.40
C SER A 291 -7.59 17.96 -13.59
N THR A 292 -8.25 16.82 -13.80
CA THR A 292 -7.92 15.56 -13.09
C THR A 292 -7.74 14.45 -14.09
N THR A 293 -6.56 13.81 -14.05
CA THR A 293 -6.23 12.61 -14.82
C THR A 293 -6.08 11.44 -13.85
N PHE A 294 -6.79 10.35 -14.13
CA PHE A 294 -6.68 9.13 -13.34
C PHE A 294 -5.72 8.17 -14.02
N GLU A 295 -4.76 7.70 -13.27
CA GLU A 295 -3.78 6.74 -13.74
C GLU A 295 -4.17 5.34 -13.26
N ARG A 296 -4.34 4.42 -14.21
CA ARG A 296 -4.11 3.02 -13.92
C ARG A 296 -2.60 2.88 -13.81
N ASP A 297 -2.11 2.59 -12.61
CA ASP A 297 -0.71 2.20 -12.47
C ASP A 297 -0.46 1.06 -13.49
N ALA A 298 0.30 1.38 -14.52
CA ALA A 298 0.63 0.49 -15.63
C ALA A 298 1.56 -0.63 -15.14
#